data_9cdfb7438d1dff056fb7d794b818944a
#
_entry.id   9cdfb7438d1dff056fb7d794b818944a
#
_cell.length_a   1.000
_cell.length_b   1.000
_cell.length_c   1.000
_cell.angle_alpha   90.00
_cell.angle_beta   90.00
_cell.angle_gamma   90.00
#
_symmetry.space_group_name_H-M   'P 1'
#
loop_
_entity.id
_entity.type
_entity.pdbx_description
1 polymer ?
#
loop_
_entity_poly.entity_id
_entity_poly.type
_entity_poly.pdbx_seq_one_letter_code
_entity_poly.pdbx_strand_id
1 'polypeptide(L)'
;MKAHDVFPAVCYPDLFWKKVKEDLNQEWYLMDPHDIFLIKGYCLEDFYGEEWESRYEDCVRDNRISKRVYVLKDIVRLILKSAVETGTPFAFYRDTVNRMNPNKHKGIIYCSNLCTEIAQNMKEAEILERKVITEEGDEVIVSTVKPGDFVVCNLASLCLGNIDVENKEELQKITKTVVRALDNVIDLNFYPVKEAELTNKKYRAIGLGVSGYHHMLAKHHIAWESEEHLRFVDTVFENINFAAIKASAELAKERGSYREFTGSEWESGEYFRRRDYSSSEWKALEKEVHEGIRNAWILATAPTSSTSILIGTTAGLDPIMNRFFLEEKKGAILPRVAPELSMENYWYYKSAHQIDQTWSVRAAGLRQRHIDQAQSVNLWITNDYKMSELLNLYTLAWESGVKTIYYVRSKALDPDECESCSA
;
A
#
# COMPACT_ATOMS: atom_id res chain seq x y z
N MET A 1 24.23 -16.30 1.95
CA MET A 1 23.03 -17.12 2.17
C MET A 1 21.85 -16.21 1.88
N LYS A 2 20.94 -16.59 0.98
CA LYS A 2 19.72 -15.80 0.68
C LYS A 2 18.62 -16.26 1.64
N ALA A 3 17.93 -15.31 2.29
CA ALA A 3 16.84 -15.61 3.22
C ALA A 3 15.52 -15.63 2.43
N HIS A 4 15.24 -16.73 1.75
CA HIS A 4 14.05 -16.86 0.89
C HIS A 4 12.71 -16.81 1.66
N ASP A 5 12.73 -17.10 2.96
CA ASP A 5 11.54 -17.09 3.82
C ASP A 5 11.35 -15.76 4.59
N VAL A 6 12.19 -14.75 4.30
CA VAL A 6 12.10 -13.41 4.87
C VAL A 6 11.81 -12.42 3.76
N PHE A 7 10.75 -11.63 3.93
CA PHE A 7 10.29 -10.63 2.96
C PHE A 7 10.59 -9.22 3.45
N PRO A 8 11.83 -8.72 3.26
CA PRO A 8 12.22 -7.41 3.74
C PRO A 8 11.58 -6.30 2.91
N ALA A 9 11.38 -5.15 3.54
CA ALA A 9 11.05 -3.88 2.88
C ALA A 9 12.11 -2.83 3.23
N VAL A 10 12.36 -1.91 2.31
CA VAL A 10 13.20 -0.73 2.56
C VAL A 10 12.33 0.52 2.57
N CYS A 11 12.39 1.24 3.70
CA CYS A 11 11.70 2.51 3.88
C CYS A 11 12.58 3.65 3.40
N TYR A 12 12.27 4.19 2.22
CA TYR A 12 13.07 5.23 1.57
C TYR A 12 12.59 6.63 1.94
N PRO A 13 13.47 7.49 2.49
CA PRO A 13 13.20 8.92 2.57
C PRO A 13 13.35 9.59 1.19
N ASP A 14 12.72 10.72 0.98
CA ASP A 14 12.83 11.48 -0.27
C ASP A 14 14.28 11.87 -0.61
N LEU A 15 15.08 12.19 0.41
CA LEU A 15 16.51 12.51 0.23
C LEU A 15 17.27 11.41 -0.51
N PHE A 16 16.94 10.13 -0.27
CA PHE A 16 17.58 9.02 -0.97
C PHE A 16 17.37 9.13 -2.49
N TRP A 17 16.12 9.32 -2.92
CA TRP A 17 15.79 9.42 -4.35
C TRP A 17 16.24 10.72 -4.98
N LYS A 18 16.23 11.84 -4.24
CA LYS A 18 16.83 13.11 -4.69
C LYS A 18 18.32 12.90 -5.04
N LYS A 19 19.09 12.29 -4.14
CA LYS A 19 20.51 11.99 -4.36
C LYS A 19 20.74 10.97 -5.48
N VAL A 20 19.90 9.92 -5.59
CA VAL A 20 19.96 8.95 -6.71
C VAL A 20 19.81 9.63 -8.07
N LYS A 21 18.91 10.58 -8.18
CA LYS A 21 18.70 11.36 -9.43
C LYS A 21 19.83 12.32 -9.73
N GLU A 22 20.42 12.91 -8.71
CA GLU A 22 21.47 13.90 -8.86
C GLU A 22 22.79 13.26 -9.28
N ASP A 23 23.29 12.32 -8.47
CA ASP A 23 24.53 11.57 -8.75
C ASP A 23 24.62 10.30 -7.90
N LEU A 24 24.71 9.15 -8.55
CA LEU A 24 24.87 7.83 -7.90
C LEU A 24 26.24 7.63 -7.21
N ASN A 25 27.22 8.49 -7.46
CA ASN A 25 28.54 8.39 -6.81
C ASN A 25 28.59 9.13 -5.46
N GLN A 26 27.51 9.79 -5.04
CA GLN A 26 27.41 10.41 -3.72
C GLN A 26 27.49 9.38 -2.59
N GLU A 27 27.91 9.85 -1.43
CA GLU A 27 27.96 9.05 -0.21
C GLU A 27 26.58 8.99 0.46
N TRP A 28 26.28 7.81 1.00
CA TRP A 28 25.16 7.57 1.88
C TRP A 28 25.65 7.01 3.22
N TYR A 29 25.16 7.53 4.31
CA TYR A 29 25.60 7.19 5.66
C TYR A 29 24.56 6.32 6.34
N LEU A 30 24.96 5.12 6.76
CA LEU A 30 24.18 4.27 7.65
C LEU A 30 24.67 4.48 9.08
N MET A 31 23.76 4.76 9.99
CA MET A 31 24.04 5.11 11.38
C MET A 31 23.31 4.15 12.32
N ASP A 32 23.84 3.94 13.51
CA ASP A 32 23.19 3.15 14.52
C ASP A 32 22.05 3.98 15.17
N PRO A 33 20.78 3.51 15.14
CA PRO A 33 19.67 4.22 15.77
C PRO A 33 19.84 4.45 17.27
N HIS A 34 20.49 3.49 17.98
CA HIS A 34 20.75 3.61 19.40
C HIS A 34 21.74 4.72 19.72
N ASP A 35 22.83 4.85 18.94
CA ASP A 35 23.78 5.95 19.09
C ASP A 35 23.09 7.30 18.85
N ILE A 36 22.23 7.38 17.84
CA ILE A 36 21.45 8.60 17.57
C ILE A 36 20.58 8.94 18.77
N PHE A 37 19.84 7.98 19.31
CA PHE A 37 19.00 8.21 20.49
C PHE A 37 19.80 8.67 21.69
N LEU A 38 20.93 8.03 22.02
CA LEU A 38 21.78 8.40 23.15
C LEU A 38 22.39 9.81 23.03
N ILE A 39 22.76 10.21 21.79
CA ILE A 39 23.52 11.45 21.56
C ILE A 39 22.58 12.64 21.26
N LYS A 40 21.49 12.39 20.54
CA LYS A 40 20.55 13.43 20.07
C LYS A 40 19.24 13.47 20.86
N GLY A 41 18.89 12.41 21.58
CA GLY A 41 17.64 12.30 22.34
C GLY A 41 16.38 12.07 21.49
N TYR A 42 16.54 11.62 20.23
CA TYR A 42 15.45 11.29 19.33
C TYR A 42 15.80 10.12 18.43
N CYS A 43 14.77 9.49 17.83
CA CYS A 43 14.90 8.47 16.79
C CYS A 43 14.60 9.07 15.41
N LEU A 44 15.43 8.81 14.39
CA LEU A 44 15.20 9.36 13.04
C LEU A 44 13.91 8.83 12.42
N GLU A 45 13.50 7.63 12.76
CA GLU A 45 12.26 7.02 12.30
C GLU A 45 10.99 7.77 12.73
N ASP A 46 11.07 8.65 13.72
CA ASP A 46 9.94 9.46 14.19
C ASP A 46 9.68 10.70 13.33
N PHE A 47 10.49 10.91 12.30
CA PHE A 47 10.40 12.07 11.41
C PHE A 47 10.27 11.66 9.94
N TYR A 48 9.81 12.57 9.09
CA TYR A 48 9.74 12.39 7.64
C TYR A 48 9.87 13.74 6.91
N GLY A 49 10.12 13.70 5.59
CA GLY A 49 10.29 14.89 4.77
C GLY A 49 11.48 15.75 5.17
N GLU A 50 11.33 17.06 5.08
CA GLU A 50 12.41 18.03 5.34
C GLU A 50 12.97 17.97 6.77
N GLU A 51 12.12 17.64 7.75
CA GLU A 51 12.57 17.48 9.13
C GLU A 51 13.47 16.26 9.29
N TRP A 52 13.12 15.13 8.68
CA TRP A 52 13.99 13.94 8.65
C TRP A 52 15.32 14.26 7.95
N GLU A 53 15.27 14.92 6.80
CA GLU A 53 16.43 15.31 6.01
C GLU A 53 17.41 16.18 6.83
N SER A 54 16.88 17.22 7.48
CA SER A 54 17.68 18.11 8.34
C SER A 54 18.34 17.37 9.53
N ARG A 55 17.60 16.48 10.19
CA ARG A 55 18.10 15.69 11.31
C ARG A 55 19.11 14.64 10.88
N TYR A 56 18.88 14.00 9.74
CA TYR A 56 19.84 13.06 9.15
C TYR A 56 21.17 13.75 8.84
N GLU A 57 21.15 14.91 8.22
CA GLU A 57 22.36 15.67 7.92
C GLU A 57 23.07 16.15 9.20
N ASP A 58 22.33 16.53 10.24
CA ASP A 58 22.91 16.86 11.53
C ASP A 58 23.61 15.66 12.17
N CYS A 59 23.02 14.48 12.09
CA CYS A 59 23.64 13.22 12.55
C CYS A 59 24.90 12.88 11.72
N VAL A 60 24.87 13.10 10.41
CA VAL A 60 26.03 12.89 9.53
C VAL A 60 27.22 13.78 9.93
N ARG A 61 26.97 15.01 10.32
CA ARG A 61 28.02 15.98 10.76
C ARG A 61 28.56 15.68 12.17
N ASP A 62 27.82 14.97 13.01
CA ASP A 62 28.22 14.70 14.40
C ASP A 62 29.17 13.51 14.49
N ASN A 63 30.44 13.77 14.84
CA ASN A 63 31.49 12.74 14.91
C ASN A 63 31.33 11.76 16.07
N ARG A 64 30.40 11.98 17.01
CA ARG A 64 30.13 11.07 18.12
C ARG A 64 29.25 9.89 17.69
N ILE A 65 28.49 10.04 16.59
CA ILE A 65 27.62 9.02 16.06
C ILE A 65 28.45 8.08 15.16
N SER A 66 28.40 6.78 15.45
CA SER A 66 29.00 5.75 14.62
C SER A 66 28.33 5.66 13.27
N LYS A 67 29.11 5.65 12.19
CA LYS A 67 28.57 5.63 10.82
C LYS A 67 29.38 4.75 9.90
N ARG A 68 28.66 4.09 8.98
CA ARG A 68 29.25 3.39 7.84
C ARG A 68 28.91 4.15 6.58
N VAL A 69 29.92 4.40 5.77
CA VAL A 69 29.79 5.15 4.51
C VAL A 69 29.73 4.17 3.36
N TYR A 70 28.77 4.36 2.49
CA TYR A 70 28.62 3.61 1.25
C TYR A 70 28.44 4.55 0.08
N VAL A 71 28.95 4.16 -1.09
CA VAL A 71 28.58 4.84 -2.33
C VAL A 71 27.15 4.46 -2.66
N LEU A 72 26.33 5.44 -2.97
CA LEU A 72 24.89 5.25 -3.23
C LEU A 72 24.63 4.23 -4.35
N LYS A 73 25.47 4.22 -5.40
CA LYS A 73 25.44 3.25 -6.49
C LYS A 73 25.52 1.79 -6.01
N ASP A 74 26.33 1.51 -4.97
CA ASP A 74 26.50 0.15 -4.47
C ASP A 74 25.26 -0.30 -3.70
N ILE A 75 24.64 0.60 -2.93
CA ILE A 75 23.38 0.33 -2.23
C ILE A 75 22.26 0.05 -3.25
N VAL A 76 22.08 0.94 -4.23
CA VAL A 76 21.09 0.79 -5.30
C VAL A 76 21.28 -0.53 -6.04
N ARG A 77 22.54 -0.85 -6.43
CA ARG A 77 22.87 -2.11 -7.10
C ARG A 77 22.49 -3.34 -6.27
N LEU A 78 22.77 -3.31 -4.95
CA LEU A 78 22.46 -4.41 -4.06
C LEU A 78 20.94 -4.62 -3.95
N ILE A 79 20.17 -3.54 -3.79
CA ILE A 79 18.71 -3.56 -3.71
C ILE A 79 18.11 -4.12 -4.98
N LEU A 80 18.45 -3.55 -6.13
CA LEU A 80 17.88 -3.96 -7.42
C LEU A 80 18.28 -5.40 -7.78
N LYS A 81 19.53 -5.81 -7.50
CA LYS A 81 19.97 -7.20 -7.68
C LYS A 81 19.14 -8.16 -6.82
N SER A 82 18.91 -7.82 -5.55
CA SER A 82 18.07 -8.64 -4.67
C SER A 82 16.63 -8.71 -5.20
N ALA A 83 16.07 -7.59 -5.64
CA ALA A 83 14.72 -7.52 -6.18
C ALA A 83 14.53 -8.41 -7.41
N VAL A 84 15.51 -8.43 -8.33
CA VAL A 84 15.49 -9.32 -9.52
C VAL A 84 15.62 -10.79 -9.13
N GLU A 85 16.48 -11.12 -8.15
CA GLU A 85 16.80 -12.51 -7.78
C GLU A 85 15.77 -13.15 -6.84
N THR A 86 15.08 -12.35 -6.01
CA THR A 86 14.20 -12.87 -4.95
C THR A 86 12.81 -12.20 -4.92
N GLY A 87 12.57 -11.24 -5.81
CA GLY A 87 11.34 -10.42 -5.78
C GLY A 87 11.34 -9.32 -4.72
N THR A 88 12.31 -9.32 -3.78
CA THR A 88 12.40 -8.41 -2.63
C THR A 88 13.78 -7.74 -2.56
N PRO A 89 13.97 -6.64 -1.84
CA PRO A 89 13.06 -6.01 -0.86
C PRO A 89 11.90 -5.25 -1.53
N PHE A 90 10.78 -5.15 -0.82
CA PHE A 90 9.69 -4.24 -1.19
C PHE A 90 10.14 -2.80 -1.00
N ALA A 91 9.54 -1.87 -1.76
CA ALA A 91 9.79 -0.45 -1.55
C ALA A 91 8.64 0.19 -0.78
N PHE A 92 8.99 1.01 0.20
CA PHE A 92 8.08 1.84 0.96
C PHE A 92 8.58 3.29 0.91
N TYR A 93 7.88 4.16 0.17
CA TYR A 93 8.23 5.56 0.01
C TYR A 93 7.73 6.35 1.20
N ARG A 94 8.52 6.33 2.27
CA ARG A 94 8.18 6.79 3.61
C ARG A 94 7.58 8.18 3.67
N ASP A 95 8.22 9.14 3.01
CA ASP A 95 7.79 10.54 3.09
C ASP A 95 6.48 10.75 2.34
N THR A 96 6.30 10.10 1.19
CA THR A 96 5.03 10.10 0.45
C THR A 96 3.91 9.49 1.27
N VAL A 97 4.15 8.35 1.93
CA VAL A 97 3.16 7.69 2.78
C VAL A 97 2.70 8.61 3.91
N ASN A 98 3.64 9.24 4.62
CA ASN A 98 3.34 10.06 5.79
C ASN A 98 2.76 11.43 5.40
N ARG A 99 3.22 12.06 4.31
CA ARG A 99 2.60 13.28 3.79
C ARG A 99 1.12 13.08 3.43
N MET A 100 0.78 11.93 2.87
CA MET A 100 -0.58 11.61 2.42
C MET A 100 -1.44 10.93 3.49
N ASN A 101 -0.93 10.77 4.73
CA ASN A 101 -1.65 10.16 5.83
C ASN A 101 -2.73 11.10 6.37
N PRO A 102 -4.02 10.74 6.30
CA PRO A 102 -5.11 11.60 6.80
C PRO A 102 -5.14 11.72 8.33
N ASN A 103 -4.42 10.86 9.05
CA ASN A 103 -4.40 10.79 10.51
C ASN A 103 -3.02 11.11 11.12
N LYS A 104 -2.19 11.90 10.46
CA LYS A 104 -0.85 12.26 10.94
C LYS A 104 -0.81 12.98 12.28
N HIS A 105 -1.93 13.57 12.73
CA HIS A 105 -2.07 14.19 14.06
C HIS A 105 -1.97 13.17 15.22
N LYS A 106 -2.08 11.87 14.94
CA LYS A 106 -2.00 10.80 15.94
C LYS A 106 -0.75 9.95 15.87
N GLY A 107 0.03 10.05 14.82
CA GLY A 107 1.27 9.29 14.71
C GLY A 107 1.80 9.16 13.30
N ILE A 108 2.83 8.34 13.19
CA ILE A 108 3.58 8.05 11.97
C ILE A 108 3.25 6.64 11.47
N ILE A 109 3.35 6.47 10.17
CA ILE A 109 3.31 5.16 9.51
C ILE A 109 4.76 4.73 9.30
N TYR A 110 5.22 3.75 10.08
CA TYR A 110 6.61 3.27 10.04
C TYR A 110 6.86 2.20 8.99
N CYS A 111 5.89 1.35 8.77
CA CYS A 111 5.95 0.27 7.78
C CYS A 111 4.55 -0.11 7.27
N SER A 112 4.50 -1.07 6.35
CA SER A 112 3.28 -1.66 5.80
C SER A 112 3.14 -3.12 6.23
N ASN A 113 2.03 -3.76 5.85
CA ASN A 113 1.86 -5.21 5.96
C ASN A 113 2.68 -5.97 4.90
N LEU A 114 2.64 -7.31 4.92
CA LEU A 114 3.37 -8.15 3.96
C LEU A 114 3.06 -7.80 2.51
N CYS A 115 1.80 -7.58 2.17
CA CYS A 115 1.39 -7.28 0.79
C CYS A 115 1.46 -5.79 0.42
N THR A 116 1.94 -4.93 1.31
CA THR A 116 2.26 -3.50 1.12
C THR A 116 1.08 -2.55 0.88
N GLU A 117 -0.18 -3.00 0.98
CA GLU A 117 -1.36 -2.16 0.78
C GLU A 117 -1.84 -1.43 2.02
N ILE A 118 -1.51 -1.91 3.23
CA ILE A 118 -1.93 -1.28 4.48
C ILE A 118 -0.92 -0.22 4.91
N ALA A 119 -1.42 1.00 5.12
CA ALA A 119 -0.63 2.13 5.59
C ALA A 119 -1.42 2.88 6.68
N GLN A 120 -1.20 2.51 7.93
CA GLN A 120 -1.89 3.05 9.10
C GLN A 120 -0.88 3.42 10.19
N ASN A 121 -1.26 4.34 11.07
CA ASN A 121 -0.42 4.76 12.19
C ASN A 121 -0.04 3.58 13.07
N MET A 122 1.18 3.60 13.54
CA MET A 122 1.72 2.65 14.50
C MET A 122 2.27 3.39 15.71
N LYS A 123 2.12 2.79 16.87
CA LYS A 123 2.67 3.30 18.11
C LYS A 123 3.11 2.13 18.97
N GLU A 124 4.27 2.24 19.60
CA GLU A 124 4.75 1.26 20.56
C GLU A 124 3.88 1.20 21.83
N ALA A 125 3.90 0.05 22.48
CA ALA A 125 3.28 -0.12 23.80
C ALA A 125 4.23 0.40 24.90
N GLU A 126 3.66 1.05 25.91
CA GLU A 126 4.40 1.60 27.05
C GLU A 126 4.13 0.76 28.30
N ILE A 127 5.18 0.20 28.91
CA ILE A 127 5.07 -0.49 30.19
C ILE A 127 5.10 0.55 31.29
N LEU A 128 3.94 0.76 31.93
CA LEU A 128 3.80 1.77 32.98
C LEU A 128 4.31 1.26 34.35
N GLU A 129 4.04 0.00 34.68
CA GLU A 129 4.38 -0.60 35.95
C GLU A 129 4.60 -2.11 35.82
N ARG A 130 5.55 -2.62 36.56
CA ARG A 130 5.70 -4.06 36.86
C ARG A 130 5.79 -4.26 38.37
N LYS A 131 4.96 -5.15 38.91
CA LYS A 131 4.98 -5.49 40.32
C LYS A 131 4.80 -6.98 40.53
N VAL A 132 5.39 -7.50 41.58
CA VAL A 132 5.17 -8.86 42.03
C VAL A 132 4.01 -8.84 43.03
N ILE A 133 3.04 -9.71 42.87
CA ILE A 133 1.95 -9.93 43.79
C ILE A 133 1.93 -11.42 44.17
N THR A 134 1.40 -11.75 45.35
CA THR A 134 1.15 -13.14 45.71
C THR A 134 -0.32 -13.45 45.44
N GLU A 135 -0.60 -14.43 44.59
CA GLU A 135 -1.93 -14.88 44.23
C GLU A 135 -1.98 -16.40 44.43
N GLU A 136 -2.94 -16.88 45.25
CA GLU A 136 -3.12 -18.29 45.58
C GLU A 136 -1.87 -19.01 46.14
N GLY A 137 -0.93 -18.25 46.70
CA GLY A 137 0.35 -18.77 47.27
C GLY A 137 1.53 -18.73 46.29
N ASP A 138 1.33 -18.35 45.04
CA ASP A 138 2.39 -18.18 44.04
C ASP A 138 2.78 -16.70 43.88
N GLU A 139 4.05 -16.44 43.53
CA GLU A 139 4.51 -15.11 43.11
C GLU A 139 4.18 -14.88 41.63
N VAL A 140 3.33 -13.89 41.35
CA VAL A 140 2.90 -13.51 40.00
C VAL A 140 3.42 -12.12 39.67
N ILE A 141 3.96 -11.96 38.43
CA ILE A 141 4.34 -10.67 37.88
C ILE A 141 3.16 -10.05 37.14
N VAL A 142 2.66 -8.93 37.65
CA VAL A 142 1.64 -8.13 36.99
C VAL A 142 2.29 -6.96 36.27
N SER A 143 2.02 -6.82 34.98
CA SER A 143 2.48 -5.68 34.17
C SER A 143 1.29 -4.85 33.74
N THR A 144 1.30 -3.57 34.08
CA THR A 144 0.35 -2.59 33.54
C THR A 144 0.93 -1.99 32.28
N VAL A 145 0.25 -2.20 31.14
CA VAL A 145 0.69 -1.78 29.82
C VAL A 145 -0.31 -0.80 29.25
N LYS A 146 0.17 0.37 28.79
CA LYS A 146 -0.58 1.24 27.91
C LYS A 146 -0.40 0.75 26.49
N PRO A 147 -1.45 0.26 25.83
CA PRO A 147 -1.31 -0.33 24.51
C PRO A 147 -0.87 0.71 23.46
N GLY A 148 -0.01 0.29 22.56
CA GLY A 148 0.28 1.01 21.34
C GLY A 148 -0.82 0.80 20.28
N ASP A 149 -0.48 1.04 19.02
CA ASP A 149 -1.36 0.77 17.89
C ASP A 149 -0.95 -0.55 17.23
N PHE A 150 -1.83 -1.53 17.28
CA PHE A 150 -1.67 -2.84 16.67
C PHE A 150 -2.59 -2.94 15.44
N VAL A 151 -1.99 -2.72 14.26
CA VAL A 151 -2.72 -2.65 12.99
C VAL A 151 -3.18 -4.04 12.53
N VAL A 152 -4.41 -4.12 12.02
CA VAL A 152 -5.01 -5.34 11.47
C VAL A 152 -5.56 -5.06 10.08
N CYS A 153 -5.33 -5.98 9.14
CA CYS A 153 -5.91 -5.93 7.80
C CYS A 153 -7.39 -6.34 7.86
N ASN A 154 -8.30 -5.44 7.46
CA ASN A 154 -9.74 -5.69 7.32
C ASN A 154 -10.14 -5.31 5.90
N LEU A 155 -10.14 -6.30 4.99
CA LEU A 155 -10.09 -6.10 3.54
C LEU A 155 -11.31 -6.67 2.81
N ALA A 156 -11.74 -5.96 1.77
CA ALA A 156 -12.61 -6.45 0.73
C ALA A 156 -12.21 -5.86 -0.63
N SER A 157 -12.65 -6.47 -1.73
CA SER A 157 -12.32 -5.99 -3.07
C SER A 157 -13.54 -5.98 -3.98
N LEU A 158 -13.76 -4.86 -4.67
CA LEU A 158 -14.76 -4.73 -5.73
C LEU A 158 -14.26 -5.48 -6.97
N CYS A 159 -15.09 -6.31 -7.57
CA CYS A 159 -14.75 -7.00 -8.82
C CYS A 159 -15.08 -6.10 -10.02
N LEU A 160 -14.09 -5.31 -10.48
CA LEU A 160 -14.30 -4.30 -11.54
C LEU A 160 -14.74 -4.90 -12.87
N GLY A 161 -14.35 -6.15 -13.18
CA GLY A 161 -14.82 -6.83 -14.39
C GLY A 161 -16.31 -7.17 -14.40
N ASN A 162 -16.94 -7.23 -13.20
CA ASN A 162 -18.34 -7.63 -13.02
C ASN A 162 -19.27 -6.46 -12.61
N ILE A 163 -18.70 -5.28 -12.41
CA ILE A 163 -19.44 -4.06 -12.06
C ILE A 163 -19.43 -3.12 -13.26
N ASP A 164 -20.54 -2.45 -13.52
CA ASP A 164 -20.56 -1.32 -14.43
C ASP A 164 -19.93 -0.10 -13.75
N VAL A 165 -18.63 0.09 -14.01
CA VAL A 165 -17.81 1.16 -13.36
C VAL A 165 -18.17 2.57 -13.85
N GLU A 166 -18.90 2.69 -14.98
CA GLU A 166 -19.40 3.96 -15.51
C GLU A 166 -20.76 4.35 -14.89
N ASN A 167 -21.48 3.36 -14.36
CA ASN A 167 -22.73 3.61 -13.63
C ASN A 167 -22.43 4.02 -12.18
N LYS A 168 -22.37 5.32 -11.95
CA LYS A 168 -22.04 5.89 -10.64
C LYS A 168 -23.02 5.47 -9.55
N GLU A 169 -24.31 5.31 -9.85
CA GLU A 169 -25.33 4.95 -8.86
C GLU A 169 -25.15 3.50 -8.40
N GLU A 170 -24.92 2.58 -9.34
CA GLU A 170 -24.62 1.19 -9.03
C GLU A 170 -23.33 1.06 -8.21
N LEU A 171 -22.26 1.71 -8.66
CA LEU A 171 -20.98 1.73 -7.97
C LEU A 171 -21.12 2.25 -6.52
N GLN A 172 -21.87 3.35 -6.31
CA GLN A 172 -22.11 3.90 -4.98
C GLN A 172 -22.91 2.91 -4.10
N LYS A 173 -23.93 2.26 -4.65
CA LYS A 173 -24.76 1.27 -3.92
C LYS A 173 -23.93 0.07 -3.47
N ILE A 174 -23.12 -0.49 -4.37
CA ILE A 174 -22.25 -1.63 -4.07
C ILE A 174 -21.20 -1.22 -3.02
N THR A 175 -20.50 -0.11 -3.26
CA THR A 175 -19.48 0.42 -2.36
C THR A 175 -20.02 0.68 -0.96
N LYS A 176 -21.20 1.30 -0.84
CA LYS A 176 -21.89 1.53 0.44
C LYS A 176 -22.13 0.23 1.20
N THR A 177 -22.57 -0.81 0.49
CA THR A 177 -22.82 -2.13 1.10
C THR A 177 -21.53 -2.74 1.63
N VAL A 178 -20.44 -2.70 0.86
CA VAL A 178 -19.15 -3.27 1.25
C VAL A 178 -18.51 -2.50 2.40
N VAL A 179 -18.52 -1.16 2.37
CA VAL A 179 -18.01 -0.32 3.47
C VAL A 179 -18.76 -0.62 4.78
N ARG A 180 -20.10 -0.74 4.74
CA ARG A 180 -20.91 -1.14 5.90
C ARG A 180 -20.56 -2.54 6.39
N ALA A 181 -20.35 -3.50 5.48
CA ALA A 181 -19.94 -4.87 5.84
C ALA A 181 -18.59 -4.87 6.55
N LEU A 182 -17.59 -4.16 6.01
CA LEU A 182 -16.26 -4.04 6.63
C LEU A 182 -16.32 -3.35 8.01
N ASP A 183 -17.13 -2.30 8.15
CA ASP A 183 -17.34 -1.64 9.46
C ASP A 183 -18.00 -2.60 10.47
N ASN A 184 -18.95 -3.44 10.05
CA ASN A 184 -19.56 -4.44 10.92
C ASN A 184 -18.56 -5.52 11.35
N VAL A 185 -17.66 -5.96 10.48
CA VAL A 185 -16.61 -6.94 10.80
C VAL A 185 -15.77 -6.48 11.99
N ILE A 186 -15.48 -5.19 12.13
CA ILE A 186 -14.72 -4.65 13.27
C ILE A 186 -15.40 -4.96 14.61
N ASP A 187 -16.72 -4.94 14.66
CA ASP A 187 -17.46 -5.18 15.89
C ASP A 187 -17.78 -6.66 16.11
N LEU A 188 -17.92 -7.45 15.05
CA LEU A 188 -18.34 -8.86 15.09
C LEU A 188 -17.16 -9.84 15.17
N ASN A 189 -15.96 -9.40 14.83
CA ASN A 189 -14.80 -10.27 14.75
C ASN A 189 -14.28 -10.67 16.13
N PHE A 190 -13.70 -11.86 16.22
CA PHE A 190 -12.92 -12.29 17.36
C PHE A 190 -11.49 -11.75 17.26
N TYR A 191 -11.02 -11.12 18.33
CA TYR A 191 -9.66 -10.59 18.42
C TYR A 191 -8.83 -11.43 19.41
N PRO A 192 -7.85 -12.21 18.94
CA PRO A 192 -7.00 -13.01 19.83
C PRO A 192 -6.06 -12.12 20.68
N VAL A 193 -5.82 -10.89 20.25
CA VAL A 193 -4.95 -9.89 20.90
C VAL A 193 -5.77 -8.65 21.22
N LYS A 194 -5.80 -8.24 22.49
CA LYS A 194 -6.60 -7.09 22.95
C LYS A 194 -6.15 -5.75 22.35
N GLU A 195 -4.86 -5.58 22.12
CA GLU A 195 -4.29 -4.41 21.47
C GLU A 195 -4.86 -4.22 20.06
N ALA A 196 -5.06 -5.32 19.31
CA ALA A 196 -5.69 -5.29 17.99
C ALA A 196 -7.16 -4.84 18.07
N GLU A 197 -7.93 -5.35 19.04
CA GLU A 197 -9.31 -4.93 19.27
C GLU A 197 -9.39 -3.42 19.58
N LEU A 198 -8.54 -2.95 20.49
CA LEU A 198 -8.50 -1.54 20.90
C LEU A 198 -8.15 -0.62 19.72
N THR A 199 -7.15 -1.00 18.92
CA THR A 199 -6.73 -0.22 17.75
C THR A 199 -7.82 -0.19 16.68
N ASN A 200 -8.40 -1.34 16.33
CA ASN A 200 -9.47 -1.40 15.35
C ASN A 200 -10.70 -0.60 15.78
N LYS A 201 -11.14 -0.72 17.03
CA LYS A 201 -12.28 0.05 17.55
C LYS A 201 -11.99 1.55 17.69
N LYS A 202 -10.69 1.93 17.88
CA LYS A 202 -10.26 3.32 17.96
C LYS A 202 -10.32 4.04 16.61
N TYR A 203 -9.76 3.42 15.57
CA TYR A 203 -9.64 4.01 14.24
C TYR A 203 -10.70 3.54 13.25
N ARG A 204 -11.29 2.38 13.49
CA ARG A 204 -12.24 1.73 12.57
C ARG A 204 -11.72 1.67 11.13
N ALA A 205 -10.43 1.36 10.99
CA ALA A 205 -9.78 1.29 9.70
C ALA A 205 -10.29 0.11 8.88
N ILE A 206 -10.55 0.35 7.61
CA ILE A 206 -10.92 -0.65 6.61
C ILE A 206 -10.02 -0.53 5.39
N GLY A 207 -9.99 -1.53 4.54
CA GLY A 207 -9.24 -1.53 3.30
C GLY A 207 -10.10 -2.06 2.15
N LEU A 208 -10.89 -1.18 1.55
CA LEU A 208 -11.60 -1.49 0.33
C LEU A 208 -10.66 -1.35 -0.86
N GLY A 209 -10.45 -2.43 -1.59
CA GLY A 209 -9.66 -2.47 -2.81
C GLY A 209 -10.48 -2.95 -4.00
N VAL A 210 -9.75 -3.42 -5.02
CA VAL A 210 -10.33 -3.90 -6.25
C VAL A 210 -9.66 -5.20 -6.72
N SER A 211 -10.41 -5.99 -7.50
CA SER A 211 -9.91 -7.09 -8.35
C SER A 211 -10.47 -6.90 -9.75
N GLY A 212 -9.96 -7.64 -10.73
CA GLY A 212 -10.49 -7.57 -12.08
C GLY A 212 -10.10 -6.33 -12.85
N TYR A 213 -8.96 -5.70 -12.49
CA TYR A 213 -8.53 -4.47 -13.17
C TYR A 213 -8.25 -4.68 -14.66
N HIS A 214 -7.46 -5.70 -15.02
CA HIS A 214 -7.19 -6.01 -16.42
C HIS A 214 -8.43 -6.54 -17.14
N HIS A 215 -9.30 -7.29 -16.44
CA HIS A 215 -10.59 -7.74 -16.95
C HIS A 215 -11.47 -6.53 -17.35
N MET A 216 -11.57 -5.53 -16.48
CA MET A 216 -12.28 -4.27 -16.77
C MET A 216 -11.74 -3.58 -18.02
N LEU A 217 -10.42 -3.40 -18.13
CA LEU A 217 -9.80 -2.75 -19.29
C LEU A 217 -10.10 -3.50 -20.59
N ALA A 218 -9.95 -4.83 -20.56
CA ALA A 218 -10.22 -5.66 -21.76
C ALA A 218 -11.70 -5.62 -22.17
N LYS A 219 -12.62 -5.57 -21.21
CA LYS A 219 -14.06 -5.44 -21.43
C LYS A 219 -14.45 -4.10 -22.08
N HIS A 220 -13.75 -3.03 -21.69
CA HIS A 220 -13.92 -1.69 -22.28
C HIS A 220 -13.06 -1.46 -23.54
N HIS A 221 -12.37 -2.49 -24.06
CA HIS A 221 -11.47 -2.41 -25.21
C HIS A 221 -10.37 -1.34 -25.04
N ILE A 222 -9.85 -1.19 -23.83
CA ILE A 222 -8.80 -0.25 -23.47
C ILE A 222 -7.46 -0.98 -23.39
N ALA A 223 -6.50 -0.57 -24.22
CA ALA A 223 -5.16 -1.12 -24.18
C ALA A 223 -4.39 -0.65 -22.94
N TRP A 224 -3.64 -1.56 -22.30
CA TRP A 224 -2.86 -1.24 -21.11
C TRP A 224 -1.86 -0.09 -21.31
N GLU A 225 -1.18 -0.10 -22.46
CA GLU A 225 -0.20 0.93 -22.85
C GLU A 225 -0.89 2.02 -23.69
N SER A 226 -1.78 2.79 -23.05
CA SER A 226 -2.48 3.89 -23.70
C SER A 226 -2.80 5.06 -22.76
N GLU A 227 -2.86 6.26 -23.30
CA GLU A 227 -3.33 7.44 -22.54
C GLU A 227 -4.82 7.32 -22.17
N GLU A 228 -5.59 6.52 -22.94
CA GLU A 228 -6.98 6.23 -22.61
C GLU A 228 -7.07 5.44 -21.30
N HIS A 229 -6.23 4.42 -21.13
CA HIS A 229 -6.12 3.69 -19.85
C HIS A 229 -5.86 4.64 -18.68
N LEU A 230 -4.92 5.56 -18.82
CA LEU A 230 -4.58 6.48 -17.73
C LEU A 230 -5.76 7.40 -17.37
N ARG A 231 -6.45 7.94 -18.35
CA ARG A 231 -7.64 8.78 -18.09
C ARG A 231 -8.80 7.96 -17.51
N PHE A 232 -9.04 6.78 -18.05
CA PHE A 232 -10.11 5.91 -17.59
C PHE A 232 -9.94 5.50 -16.13
N VAL A 233 -8.75 5.04 -15.77
CA VAL A 233 -8.47 4.57 -14.42
C VAL A 233 -8.48 5.69 -13.39
N ASP A 234 -8.02 6.89 -13.73
CA ASP A 234 -8.12 8.05 -12.86
C ASP A 234 -9.58 8.32 -12.49
N THR A 235 -10.46 8.35 -13.51
CA THR A 235 -11.91 8.55 -13.31
C THR A 235 -12.56 7.42 -12.47
N VAL A 236 -12.24 6.16 -12.77
CA VAL A 236 -12.80 5.01 -12.04
C VAL A 236 -12.43 5.05 -10.55
N PHE A 237 -11.15 5.29 -10.25
CA PHE A 237 -10.69 5.34 -8.86
C PHE A 237 -11.16 6.60 -8.12
N GLU A 238 -11.33 7.73 -8.81
CA GLU A 238 -11.99 8.90 -8.24
C GLU A 238 -13.43 8.58 -7.82
N ASN A 239 -14.21 7.91 -8.70
CA ASN A 239 -15.58 7.51 -8.40
C ASN A 239 -15.67 6.51 -7.24
N ILE A 240 -14.74 5.54 -7.16
CA ILE A 240 -14.65 4.59 -6.04
C ILE A 240 -14.35 5.32 -4.74
N ASN A 241 -13.38 6.24 -4.74
CA ASN A 241 -13.01 7.02 -3.56
C ASN A 241 -14.16 7.89 -3.09
N PHE A 242 -14.83 8.59 -4.02
CA PHE A 242 -16.02 9.38 -3.71
C PHE A 242 -17.11 8.54 -3.03
N ALA A 243 -17.43 7.37 -3.64
CA ALA A 243 -18.44 6.46 -3.12
C ALA A 243 -18.09 5.91 -1.72
N ALA A 244 -16.82 5.57 -1.50
CA ALA A 244 -16.34 5.03 -0.24
C ALA A 244 -16.35 6.07 0.89
N ILE A 245 -15.88 7.28 0.62
CA ILE A 245 -15.92 8.40 1.59
C ILE A 245 -17.38 8.75 1.93
N LYS A 246 -18.25 8.85 0.92
CA LYS A 246 -19.68 9.12 1.12
C LYS A 246 -20.34 8.06 2.00
N ALA A 247 -20.07 6.79 1.73
CA ALA A 247 -20.58 5.68 2.53
C ALA A 247 -20.11 5.74 3.99
N SER A 248 -18.84 6.09 4.22
CA SER A 248 -18.26 6.22 5.55
C SER A 248 -18.82 7.45 6.30
N ALA A 249 -19.07 8.58 5.61
CA ALA A 249 -19.72 9.76 6.18
C ALA A 249 -21.18 9.47 6.56
N GLU A 250 -21.92 8.76 5.71
CA GLU A 250 -23.29 8.32 6.03
C GLU A 250 -23.33 7.39 7.25
N LEU A 251 -22.35 6.46 7.38
CA LEU A 251 -22.22 5.61 8.56
C LEU A 251 -21.88 6.42 9.82
N ALA A 252 -21.09 7.50 9.69
CA ALA A 252 -20.81 8.37 10.82
C ALA A 252 -22.07 9.08 11.33
N LYS A 253 -22.98 9.48 10.46
CA LYS A 253 -24.30 10.05 10.86
C LYS A 253 -25.15 9.03 11.61
N GLU A 254 -25.04 7.74 11.28
CA GLU A 254 -25.80 6.67 11.95
C GLU A 254 -25.18 6.20 13.27
N ARG A 255 -23.85 6.15 13.36
CA ARG A 255 -23.10 5.41 14.40
C ARG A 255 -22.00 6.23 15.09
N GLY A 256 -21.83 7.48 14.71
CA GLY A 256 -20.74 8.35 15.15
C GLY A 256 -19.43 8.12 14.38
N SER A 257 -18.55 9.10 14.44
CA SER A 257 -17.23 9.09 13.84
C SER A 257 -16.29 8.11 14.57
N TYR A 258 -15.16 7.78 13.95
CA TYR A 258 -14.08 7.09 14.68
C TYR A 258 -13.53 7.98 15.79
N ARG A 259 -12.97 7.36 16.84
CA ARG A 259 -12.61 8.09 18.10
C ARG A 259 -11.63 9.25 17.88
N GLU A 260 -10.67 9.08 17.00
CA GLU A 260 -9.57 10.03 16.78
C GLU A 260 -9.82 10.97 15.58
N PHE A 261 -11.09 11.24 15.28
CA PHE A 261 -11.48 12.08 14.13
C PHE A 261 -11.01 13.52 14.27
N THR A 262 -11.14 14.09 15.48
CA THR A 262 -10.77 15.49 15.73
C THR A 262 -9.27 15.73 15.55
N GLY A 263 -8.91 16.71 14.75
CA GLY A 263 -7.56 17.05 14.33
C GLY A 263 -7.08 16.33 13.06
N SER A 264 -7.91 15.48 12.45
CA SER A 264 -7.57 14.76 11.23
C SER A 264 -7.65 15.66 9.98
N GLU A 265 -7.04 15.19 8.89
CA GLU A 265 -7.20 15.83 7.57
C GLU A 265 -8.64 15.68 7.02
N TRP A 266 -9.41 14.73 7.54
CA TRP A 266 -10.83 14.61 7.26
C TRP A 266 -11.62 15.80 7.83
N GLU A 267 -11.41 16.11 9.12
CA GLU A 267 -12.08 17.24 9.79
C GLU A 267 -11.65 18.58 9.19
N SER A 268 -10.36 18.77 8.90
CA SER A 268 -9.84 20.04 8.37
C SER A 268 -10.10 20.25 6.87
N GLY A 269 -10.56 19.23 6.15
CA GLY A 269 -10.71 19.23 4.69
C GLY A 269 -9.38 19.17 3.91
N GLU A 270 -8.24 19.03 4.60
CA GLU A 270 -6.92 18.95 3.95
C GLU A 270 -6.79 17.73 3.04
N TYR A 271 -7.46 16.63 3.37
CA TYR A 271 -7.56 15.45 2.51
C TYR A 271 -8.03 15.78 1.09
N PHE A 272 -9.06 16.61 0.97
CA PHE A 272 -9.65 17.01 -0.31
C PHE A 272 -8.76 18.02 -1.05
N ARG A 273 -8.25 19.03 -0.34
CA ARG A 273 -7.37 20.06 -0.91
C ARG A 273 -6.09 19.46 -1.51
N ARG A 274 -5.47 18.54 -0.78
CA ARG A 274 -4.24 17.86 -1.21
C ARG A 274 -4.41 17.02 -2.47
N ARG A 275 -5.64 16.61 -2.77
CA ARG A 275 -6.01 15.81 -3.94
C ARG A 275 -6.68 16.62 -5.06
N ASP A 276 -6.75 17.94 -4.91
CA ASP A 276 -7.41 18.85 -5.85
C ASP A 276 -8.87 18.48 -6.16
N TYR A 277 -9.60 17.97 -5.17
CA TYR A 277 -11.02 17.67 -5.28
C TYR A 277 -11.87 18.94 -5.18
N SER A 278 -12.12 19.60 -6.32
CA SER A 278 -12.70 20.95 -6.37
C SER A 278 -14.10 21.03 -6.98
N SER A 279 -14.65 19.93 -7.53
CA SER A 279 -16.00 19.92 -8.10
C SER A 279 -17.08 20.22 -7.07
N SER A 280 -18.27 20.61 -7.52
CA SER A 280 -19.40 20.87 -6.62
C SER A 280 -19.80 19.65 -5.80
N GLU A 281 -19.71 18.44 -6.38
CA GLU A 281 -20.00 17.18 -5.69
C GLU A 281 -18.98 16.93 -4.57
N TRP A 282 -17.68 17.11 -4.85
CA TRP A 282 -16.63 16.97 -3.86
C TRP A 282 -16.74 17.99 -2.72
N LYS A 283 -17.05 19.24 -3.03
CA LYS A 283 -17.28 20.28 -2.01
C LYS A 283 -18.51 20.00 -1.13
N ALA A 284 -19.54 19.38 -1.69
CA ALA A 284 -20.70 18.95 -0.90
C ALA A 284 -20.31 17.82 0.05
N LEU A 285 -19.56 16.82 -0.45
CA LEU A 285 -19.06 15.70 0.35
C LEU A 285 -18.07 16.16 1.43
N GLU A 286 -17.16 17.09 1.13
CA GLU A 286 -16.24 17.68 2.10
C GLU A 286 -16.99 18.27 3.31
N LYS A 287 -18.09 18.99 3.08
CA LYS A 287 -18.93 19.53 4.16
C LYS A 287 -19.56 18.42 5.01
N GLU A 288 -20.01 17.33 4.40
CA GLU A 288 -20.55 16.19 5.13
C GLU A 288 -19.46 15.50 5.98
N VAL A 289 -18.26 15.34 5.43
CA VAL A 289 -17.11 14.72 6.11
C VAL A 289 -16.60 15.60 7.25
N HIS A 290 -16.69 16.93 7.13
CA HIS A 290 -16.36 17.85 8.22
C HIS A 290 -17.21 17.62 9.48
N GLU A 291 -18.44 17.15 9.32
CA GLU A 291 -19.31 16.76 10.44
C GLU A 291 -18.93 15.39 11.04
N GLY A 292 -18.24 14.54 10.27
CA GLY A 292 -17.76 13.25 10.71
C GLY A 292 -17.58 12.21 9.61
N ILE A 293 -16.64 11.29 9.83
CA ILE A 293 -16.42 10.10 9.03
C ILE A 293 -16.23 8.88 9.92
N ARG A 294 -16.77 7.72 9.54
CA ARG A 294 -16.78 6.52 10.38
C ARG A 294 -15.44 5.82 10.46
N ASN A 295 -14.69 5.80 9.37
CA ASN A 295 -13.46 5.02 9.19
C ASN A 295 -12.26 5.95 8.99
N ALA A 296 -11.20 5.79 9.78
CA ALA A 296 -10.01 6.63 9.73
C ALA A 296 -9.20 6.44 8.43
N TRP A 297 -9.22 5.21 7.88
CA TRP A 297 -8.69 4.83 6.57
C TRP A 297 -9.70 3.94 5.88
N ILE A 298 -9.82 4.07 4.56
CA ILE A 298 -10.92 3.45 3.82
C ILE A 298 -10.45 2.58 2.66
N LEU A 299 -9.52 3.05 1.83
CA LEU A 299 -9.09 2.36 0.62
C LEU A 299 -7.69 1.76 0.75
N ALA A 300 -7.58 0.47 0.42
CA ALA A 300 -6.33 -0.26 0.29
C ALA A 300 -6.50 -1.36 -0.74
N THR A 301 -5.59 -1.51 -1.69
CA THR A 301 -5.75 -2.51 -2.75
C THR A 301 -4.80 -3.69 -2.57
N ALA A 302 -5.36 -4.80 -2.10
CA ALA A 302 -4.69 -6.08 -1.90
C ALA A 302 -4.47 -6.83 -3.23
N PRO A 303 -3.55 -7.83 -3.27
CA PRO A 303 -3.25 -8.59 -4.49
C PRO A 303 -4.39 -9.46 -5.01
N THR A 304 -5.25 -9.96 -4.14
CA THR A 304 -6.43 -10.81 -4.42
C THR A 304 -6.17 -12.10 -5.23
N SER A 305 -4.94 -12.62 -5.22
CA SER A 305 -4.52 -13.74 -6.08
C SER A 305 -5.38 -15.02 -5.96
N SER A 306 -5.92 -15.32 -4.77
CA SER A 306 -6.80 -16.48 -4.55
C SER A 306 -8.27 -16.16 -4.74
N THR A 307 -8.75 -15.02 -4.25
CA THR A 307 -10.16 -14.61 -4.36
C THR A 307 -10.58 -14.27 -5.78
N SER A 308 -9.67 -13.70 -6.60
CA SER A 308 -9.93 -13.46 -8.02
C SER A 308 -10.19 -14.74 -8.81
N ILE A 309 -9.50 -15.84 -8.46
CA ILE A 309 -9.75 -17.15 -9.05
C ILE A 309 -11.17 -17.62 -8.76
N LEU A 310 -11.57 -17.51 -7.50
CA LEU A 310 -12.89 -17.96 -7.04
C LEU A 310 -14.04 -17.25 -7.76
N ILE A 311 -13.86 -15.96 -8.04
CA ILE A 311 -14.89 -15.13 -8.70
C ILE A 311 -14.70 -15.00 -10.22
N GLY A 312 -13.70 -15.69 -10.80
CA GLY A 312 -13.49 -15.74 -12.26
C GLY A 312 -13.02 -14.43 -12.89
N THR A 313 -12.13 -13.68 -12.20
CA THR A 313 -11.59 -12.40 -12.70
C THR A 313 -10.07 -12.33 -12.60
N THR A 314 -9.46 -11.21 -13.03
CA THR A 314 -8.02 -10.98 -12.89
C THR A 314 -7.65 -10.53 -11.48
N ALA A 315 -6.41 -10.84 -11.03
CA ALA A 315 -5.94 -10.53 -9.69
C ALA A 315 -5.65 -9.03 -9.52
N GLY A 316 -6.19 -8.43 -8.48
CA GLY A 316 -5.92 -7.07 -8.04
C GLY A 316 -5.82 -6.06 -9.16
N LEU A 317 -4.67 -5.41 -9.20
CA LEU A 317 -4.29 -4.38 -10.18
C LEU A 317 -3.35 -4.90 -11.26
N ASP A 318 -3.00 -6.20 -11.22
CA ASP A 318 -2.00 -6.77 -12.09
C ASP A 318 -2.54 -7.06 -13.49
N PRO A 319 -1.68 -6.96 -14.52
CA PRO A 319 -1.96 -7.55 -15.81
C PRO A 319 -1.92 -9.10 -15.69
N ILE A 320 -2.61 -9.77 -16.61
CA ILE A 320 -2.54 -11.24 -16.69
C ILE A 320 -1.13 -11.69 -17.09
N MET A 321 -0.71 -12.85 -16.59
CA MET A 321 0.55 -13.46 -17.01
C MET A 321 0.48 -13.91 -18.49
N ASN A 322 -0.55 -14.66 -18.83
CA ASN A 322 -0.85 -15.11 -20.18
C ASN A 322 -2.35 -15.23 -20.39
N ARG A 323 -2.82 -15.20 -21.63
CA ARG A 323 -4.25 -15.40 -21.98
C ARG A 323 -4.75 -16.79 -21.61
N PHE A 324 -3.87 -17.77 -21.69
CA PHE A 324 -4.08 -19.15 -21.22
C PHE A 324 -2.78 -19.66 -20.60
N PHE A 325 -2.87 -20.28 -19.44
CA PHE A 325 -1.74 -20.97 -18.78
C PHE A 325 -2.23 -22.05 -17.81
N LEU A 326 -1.34 -22.94 -17.46
CA LEU A 326 -1.60 -23.96 -16.44
C LEU A 326 -0.97 -23.51 -15.11
N GLU A 327 -1.79 -23.35 -14.09
CA GLU A 327 -1.35 -22.98 -12.75
C GLU A 327 -1.28 -24.24 -11.87
N GLU A 328 -0.10 -24.55 -11.34
CA GLU A 328 0.06 -25.58 -10.34
C GLU A 328 -0.16 -24.99 -8.94
N LYS A 329 -1.15 -25.51 -8.22
CA LYS A 329 -1.45 -25.07 -6.86
C LYS A 329 -1.77 -26.25 -5.97
N LYS A 330 -0.97 -26.47 -4.91
CA LYS A 330 -1.12 -27.57 -3.94
C LYS A 330 -1.26 -28.96 -4.61
N GLY A 331 -0.47 -29.21 -5.66
CA GLY A 331 -0.45 -30.48 -6.39
C GLY A 331 -1.60 -30.66 -7.40
N ALA A 332 -2.42 -29.63 -7.64
CA ALA A 332 -3.44 -29.60 -8.69
C ALA A 332 -3.01 -28.68 -9.83
N ILE A 333 -3.18 -29.11 -11.06
CA ILE A 333 -2.97 -28.30 -12.27
C ILE A 333 -4.31 -27.68 -12.67
N LEU A 334 -4.41 -26.35 -12.63
CA LEU A 334 -5.62 -25.60 -12.93
C LEU A 334 -5.43 -24.83 -14.24
N PRO A 335 -6.26 -25.08 -15.28
CA PRO A 335 -6.24 -24.27 -16.46
C PRO A 335 -6.79 -22.88 -16.16
N ARG A 336 -6.05 -21.86 -16.54
CA ARG A 336 -6.41 -20.46 -16.40
C ARG A 336 -6.59 -19.82 -17.76
N VAL A 337 -7.75 -19.21 -17.97
CA VAL A 337 -8.07 -18.46 -19.17
C VAL A 337 -8.38 -17.03 -18.76
N ALA A 338 -7.95 -16.05 -19.55
CA ALA A 338 -8.34 -14.66 -19.33
C ALA A 338 -9.88 -14.55 -19.29
N PRO A 339 -10.43 -13.80 -18.31
CA PRO A 339 -11.89 -13.70 -18.14
C PRO A 339 -12.58 -13.20 -19.40
N GLU A 340 -13.71 -13.84 -19.78
CA GLU A 340 -14.52 -13.47 -20.97
C GLU A 340 -13.71 -13.36 -22.27
N LEU A 341 -12.59 -14.11 -22.40
CA LEU A 341 -11.72 -14.06 -23.58
C LEU A 341 -12.48 -14.36 -24.86
N SER A 342 -12.42 -13.43 -25.82
CA SER A 342 -13.05 -13.51 -27.13
C SER A 342 -12.13 -12.96 -28.23
N MET A 343 -12.50 -13.10 -29.49
CA MET A 343 -11.75 -12.49 -30.61
C MET A 343 -11.75 -10.95 -30.54
N GLU A 344 -12.77 -10.35 -29.95
CA GLU A 344 -12.93 -8.91 -29.85
C GLU A 344 -11.99 -8.29 -28.80
N ASN A 345 -11.76 -8.99 -27.67
CA ASN A 345 -10.93 -8.48 -26.59
C ASN A 345 -9.54 -9.14 -26.48
N TYR A 346 -9.22 -10.09 -27.38
CA TYR A 346 -7.97 -10.85 -27.36
C TYR A 346 -6.72 -9.96 -27.27
N TRP A 347 -6.67 -8.87 -28.02
CA TRP A 347 -5.51 -7.99 -28.10
C TRP A 347 -5.36 -7.06 -26.89
N TYR A 348 -6.42 -6.85 -26.13
CA TYR A 348 -6.40 -6.04 -24.90
C TYR A 348 -5.83 -6.81 -23.71
N TYR A 349 -5.81 -8.14 -23.77
CA TYR A 349 -5.16 -8.99 -22.78
C TYR A 349 -3.67 -9.22 -23.11
N LYS A 350 -2.88 -8.14 -23.06
CA LYS A 350 -1.43 -8.24 -23.23
C LYS A 350 -0.79 -8.87 -21.99
N SER A 351 0.17 -9.79 -22.18
CA SER A 351 0.89 -10.47 -21.08
C SER A 351 1.71 -9.49 -20.25
N ALA A 352 1.72 -9.69 -18.94
CA ALA A 352 2.41 -8.84 -17.97
C ALA A 352 3.88 -8.56 -18.32
N HIS A 353 4.62 -9.61 -18.73
CA HIS A 353 6.03 -9.49 -19.11
C HIS A 353 6.27 -8.85 -20.50
N GLN A 354 5.23 -8.62 -21.27
CA GLN A 354 5.30 -7.92 -22.55
C GLN A 354 4.92 -6.44 -22.47
N ILE A 355 4.35 -6.03 -21.31
CA ILE A 355 3.92 -4.65 -21.06
C ILE A 355 5.15 -3.81 -20.64
N ASP A 356 5.28 -2.62 -21.22
CA ASP A 356 6.17 -1.60 -20.71
C ASP A 356 5.70 -1.15 -19.32
N GLN A 357 6.49 -1.48 -18.29
CA GLN A 357 6.13 -1.24 -16.90
C GLN A 357 6.05 0.25 -16.54
N THR A 358 6.55 1.16 -17.36
CA THR A 358 6.35 2.59 -17.16
C THR A 358 4.86 2.96 -17.16
N TRP A 359 4.04 2.30 -17.97
CA TRP A 359 2.59 2.47 -17.97
C TRP A 359 1.92 1.95 -16.71
N SER A 360 2.40 0.80 -16.20
CA SER A 360 1.91 0.26 -14.93
C SER A 360 2.19 1.21 -13.76
N VAL A 361 3.41 1.79 -13.72
CA VAL A 361 3.80 2.75 -12.68
C VAL A 361 3.03 4.08 -12.81
N ARG A 362 2.87 4.61 -14.04
CA ARG A 362 2.07 5.83 -14.28
C ARG A 362 0.60 5.63 -13.81
N ALA A 363 0.01 4.51 -14.18
CA ALA A 363 -1.34 4.16 -13.72
C ALA A 363 -1.40 4.00 -12.19
N ALA A 364 -0.37 3.41 -11.56
CA ALA A 364 -0.27 3.30 -10.11
C ALA A 364 -0.20 4.68 -9.43
N GLY A 365 0.51 5.64 -10.00
CA GLY A 365 0.56 7.02 -9.50
C GLY A 365 -0.81 7.70 -9.51
N LEU A 366 -1.55 7.57 -10.62
CA LEU A 366 -2.91 8.12 -10.75
C LEU A 366 -3.87 7.49 -9.74
N ARG A 367 -3.88 6.16 -9.63
CA ARG A 367 -4.69 5.45 -8.63
C ARG A 367 -4.33 5.85 -7.20
N GLN A 368 -3.04 6.03 -6.90
CA GLN A 368 -2.57 6.35 -5.55
C GLN A 368 -3.10 7.71 -5.04
N ARG A 369 -3.37 8.65 -5.94
CA ARG A 369 -4.05 9.91 -5.59
C ARG A 369 -5.38 9.66 -4.89
N HIS A 370 -6.09 8.63 -5.30
CA HIS A 370 -7.43 8.30 -4.80
C HIS A 370 -7.43 7.29 -3.64
N ILE A 371 -6.31 6.61 -3.36
CA ILE A 371 -6.18 5.61 -2.32
C ILE A 371 -5.48 6.22 -1.10
N ASP A 372 -6.16 6.28 0.03
CA ASP A 372 -5.64 6.87 1.26
C ASP A 372 -4.56 6.02 1.95
N GLN A 373 -4.66 4.69 1.89
CA GLN A 373 -3.56 3.79 2.28
C GLN A 373 -2.62 3.54 1.09
N ALA A 374 -2.38 2.28 0.71
CA ALA A 374 -1.49 1.94 -0.39
C ALA A 374 -2.10 0.87 -1.33
N GLN A 375 -1.32 0.44 -2.28
CA GLN A 375 -1.69 -0.58 -3.27
C GLN A 375 -0.53 -1.55 -3.46
N SER A 376 -0.82 -2.85 -3.60
CA SER A 376 0.17 -3.88 -3.91
C SER A 376 0.57 -3.79 -5.39
N VAL A 377 1.60 -3.01 -5.70
CA VAL A 377 2.07 -2.80 -7.07
C VAL A 377 3.20 -3.76 -7.39
N ASN A 378 2.97 -4.72 -8.29
CA ASN A 378 4.00 -5.59 -8.82
C ASN A 378 4.66 -4.96 -10.06
N LEU A 379 5.96 -5.21 -10.23
CA LEU A 379 6.71 -4.91 -11.45
C LEU A 379 7.05 -6.23 -12.15
N TRP A 380 6.75 -6.32 -13.44
CA TRP A 380 6.93 -7.53 -14.25
C TRP A 380 8.06 -7.31 -15.24
N ILE A 381 9.16 -8.03 -15.06
CA ILE A 381 10.36 -7.86 -15.86
C ILE A 381 10.81 -9.20 -16.48
N THR A 382 11.54 -9.12 -17.57
CA THR A 382 12.22 -10.25 -18.19
C THR A 382 13.71 -10.28 -17.82
N ASN A 383 14.42 -11.36 -18.08
CA ASN A 383 15.82 -11.51 -17.70
C ASN A 383 16.78 -10.56 -18.46
N ASP A 384 16.35 -10.02 -19.58
CA ASP A 384 17.08 -9.03 -20.38
C ASP A 384 16.86 -7.59 -19.92
N TYR A 385 16.02 -7.37 -18.89
CA TYR A 385 15.72 -6.06 -18.36
C TYR A 385 16.97 -5.42 -17.71
N LYS A 386 17.35 -4.23 -18.14
CA LYS A 386 18.55 -3.56 -17.63
C LYS A 386 18.32 -2.99 -16.23
N MET A 387 19.35 -3.05 -15.39
CA MET A 387 19.31 -2.47 -14.05
C MET A 387 18.99 -0.97 -14.05
N SER A 388 19.40 -0.23 -15.08
CA SER A 388 19.05 1.18 -15.26
C SER A 388 17.56 1.39 -15.54
N GLU A 389 16.94 0.51 -16.30
CA GLU A 389 15.51 0.55 -16.58
C GLU A 389 14.69 0.26 -15.31
N LEU A 390 15.11 -0.74 -14.53
CA LEU A 390 14.49 -1.03 -13.24
C LEU A 390 14.65 0.14 -12.26
N LEU A 391 15.84 0.77 -12.19
CA LEU A 391 16.04 1.97 -11.38
C LEU A 391 15.10 3.10 -11.79
N ASN A 392 14.91 3.30 -13.09
CA ASN A 392 13.99 4.31 -13.61
C ASN A 392 12.54 4.04 -13.18
N LEU A 393 12.10 2.77 -13.11
CA LEU A 393 10.76 2.44 -12.60
C LEU A 393 10.58 2.80 -11.13
N TYR A 394 11.59 2.51 -10.28
CA TYR A 394 11.55 2.91 -8.86
C TYR A 394 11.52 4.44 -8.70
N THR A 395 12.35 5.16 -9.48
CA THR A 395 12.39 6.61 -9.47
C THR A 395 11.07 7.21 -9.97
N LEU A 396 10.52 6.67 -11.06
CA LEU A 396 9.22 7.08 -11.61
C LEU A 396 8.10 6.84 -10.60
N ALA A 397 8.11 5.71 -9.88
CA ALA A 397 7.13 5.41 -8.84
C ALA A 397 7.19 6.46 -7.71
N TRP A 398 8.38 6.80 -7.24
CA TRP A 398 8.57 7.87 -6.26
C TRP A 398 8.04 9.23 -6.76
N GLU A 399 8.41 9.63 -7.98
CA GLU A 399 7.97 10.90 -8.59
C GLU A 399 6.46 10.98 -8.82
N SER A 400 5.85 9.84 -9.16
CA SER A 400 4.41 9.72 -9.39
C SER A 400 3.59 9.64 -8.09
N GLY A 401 4.25 9.69 -6.91
CA GLY A 401 3.55 9.61 -5.62
C GLY A 401 3.03 8.23 -5.25
N VAL A 402 3.54 7.17 -5.89
CA VAL A 402 3.29 5.78 -5.46
C VAL A 402 3.85 5.58 -4.07
N LYS A 403 3.10 4.93 -3.17
CA LYS A 403 3.52 4.71 -1.78
C LYS A 403 4.36 3.47 -1.59
N THR A 404 4.11 2.42 -2.41
CA THR A 404 4.74 1.11 -2.24
C THR A 404 4.96 0.42 -3.57
N ILE A 405 6.07 -0.35 -3.68
CA ILE A 405 6.26 -1.39 -4.68
C ILE A 405 6.34 -2.72 -3.94
N TYR A 406 5.57 -3.70 -4.41
CA TYR A 406 5.50 -5.04 -3.83
C TYR A 406 6.59 -5.93 -4.45
N TYR A 407 6.26 -6.96 -5.23
CA TYR A 407 7.26 -7.81 -5.86
C TYR A 407 7.79 -7.26 -7.19
N VAL A 408 9.08 -7.50 -7.43
CA VAL A 408 9.63 -7.54 -8.78
C VAL A 408 9.52 -8.99 -9.27
N ARG A 409 8.65 -9.23 -10.23
CA ARG A 409 8.37 -10.52 -10.82
C ARG A 409 9.23 -10.71 -12.06
N SER A 410 10.34 -11.47 -11.93
CA SER A 410 11.22 -11.77 -13.04
C SER A 410 10.82 -13.10 -13.68
N LYS A 411 10.88 -13.15 -15.03
CA LYS A 411 10.65 -14.37 -15.83
C LYS A 411 11.87 -14.71 -16.65
N ALA A 412 12.33 -15.97 -16.56
CA ALA A 412 13.25 -16.53 -17.54
C ALA A 412 12.56 -16.62 -18.92
N LEU A 413 13.28 -16.33 -19.99
CA LEU A 413 12.76 -16.35 -21.37
C LEU A 413 12.58 -17.78 -21.93
N ASP A 414 12.35 -18.78 -21.09
CA ASP A 414 12.16 -20.15 -21.55
C ASP A 414 10.67 -20.42 -21.83
N PRO A 415 10.30 -20.75 -23.08
CA PRO A 415 8.89 -20.82 -23.48
C PRO A 415 8.12 -22.03 -22.96
N ASP A 416 8.77 -23.02 -22.36
CA ASP A 416 8.18 -24.34 -22.08
C ASP A 416 8.05 -24.70 -20.60
N GLU A 417 8.33 -23.81 -19.64
CA GLU A 417 8.17 -24.11 -18.24
C GLU A 417 6.76 -23.80 -17.71
N CYS A 418 6.15 -24.82 -17.12
CA CYS A 418 4.96 -24.70 -16.28
C CYS A 418 5.25 -23.71 -15.14
N GLU A 419 4.67 -22.51 -15.23
CA GLU A 419 4.86 -21.46 -14.21
C GLU A 419 4.14 -21.85 -12.92
N SER A 420 4.88 -22.46 -11.98
CA SER A 420 4.42 -22.57 -10.61
C SER A 420 4.42 -21.16 -10.00
N CYS A 421 3.27 -20.59 -9.76
CA CYS A 421 3.15 -19.41 -8.92
C CYS A 421 3.44 -19.83 -7.48
N SER A 422 4.68 -19.65 -7.02
CA SER A 422 4.92 -19.60 -5.58
C SER A 422 4.16 -18.41 -5.01
N ALA A 423 3.19 -18.73 -4.14
CA ALA A 423 2.38 -17.76 -3.39
C ALA A 423 3.22 -16.93 -2.44
#